data_f22d5df2e753409b47ec9c8013261721
#
_entry.id   f22d5df2e753409b47ec9c8013261721
#
_cell.length_a   1.000
_cell.length_b   1.000
_cell.length_c   1.000
_cell.angle_alpha   90.00
_cell.angle_beta   90.00
_cell.angle_gamma   90.00
#
_symmetry.space_group_name_H-M   'P 1'
#
loop_
_entity.id
_entity.type
_entity.pdbx_description
1 polymer ?
#
loop_
_entity_poly.entity_id
_entity_poly.type
_entity_poly.pdbx_seq_one_letter_code
_entity_poly.pdbx_strand_id
1 'polypeptide(L)'
;MISLSEILHTIAQALMIPCLIILLVLMAGAVWQIGDIVVEYIAERRKHKCDVPQLLRDVHAAGADGLAELIENSGLLRRQKKALLELAESRGLPKDTLTALAERLLATEEARNARTTSITDMIAKLGPMFGLLGTLIPLGPGIVALGQGDTVTLSESMNVAFDTTIAGVISAAVASVISHIRKRWYNDDMVSLETLMEAVLEEVTADVEG
;
A
#
# COMPACT_ATOMS: atom_id res chain seq x y z
N MET A 1 36.84 -19.80 -27.63
CA MET A 1 36.56 -18.66 -26.71
C MET A 1 35.07 -18.46 -26.69
N ILE A 2 34.44 -18.62 -25.55
CA ILE A 2 33.02 -18.33 -25.40
C ILE A 2 32.86 -16.84 -25.63
N SER A 3 32.05 -16.43 -26.58
CA SER A 3 31.83 -15.03 -26.86
C SER A 3 30.96 -14.39 -25.74
N LEU A 4 31.16 -13.11 -25.44
CA LEU A 4 30.35 -12.39 -24.44
C LEU A 4 28.86 -12.45 -24.78
N SER A 5 28.53 -12.50 -26.07
CA SER A 5 27.14 -12.67 -26.55
C SER A 5 26.55 -14.03 -26.23
N GLU A 6 27.34 -15.13 -26.28
CA GLU A 6 26.88 -16.47 -25.88
C GLU A 6 26.58 -16.55 -24.38
N ILE A 7 27.42 -15.90 -23.57
CA ILE A 7 27.19 -15.82 -22.12
C ILE A 7 25.89 -15.06 -21.83
N LEU A 8 25.69 -13.89 -22.44
CA LEU A 8 24.47 -13.10 -22.28
C LEU A 8 23.21 -13.85 -22.74
N HIS A 9 23.31 -14.57 -23.85
CA HIS A 9 22.20 -15.39 -24.35
C HIS A 9 21.83 -16.51 -23.37
N THR A 10 22.83 -17.22 -22.86
CA THR A 10 22.61 -18.30 -21.86
C THR A 10 21.97 -17.77 -20.57
N ILE A 11 22.45 -16.60 -20.08
CA ILE A 11 21.87 -15.98 -18.90
C ILE A 11 20.42 -15.56 -19.18
N ALA A 12 20.14 -14.95 -20.34
CA ALA A 12 18.79 -14.54 -20.68
C ALA A 12 17.81 -15.73 -20.72
N GLN A 13 18.22 -16.85 -21.35
CA GLN A 13 17.41 -18.07 -21.37
C GLN A 13 17.18 -18.67 -19.97
N ALA A 14 18.19 -18.66 -19.11
CA ALA A 14 18.07 -19.13 -17.73
C ALA A 14 17.10 -18.27 -16.89
N LEU A 15 16.95 -16.99 -17.23
CA LEU A 15 16.03 -16.05 -16.56
C LEU A 15 14.56 -16.27 -16.92
N MET A 16 14.24 -17.08 -17.93
CA MET A 16 12.85 -17.29 -18.37
C MET A 16 11.98 -17.91 -17.25
N ILE A 17 12.45 -18.98 -16.64
CA ILE A 17 11.71 -19.68 -15.56
C ILE A 17 11.51 -18.78 -14.34
N PRO A 18 12.54 -18.12 -13.78
CA PRO A 18 12.36 -17.15 -12.70
C PRO A 18 11.38 -16.02 -13.07
N CYS A 19 11.44 -15.50 -14.29
CA CYS A 19 10.54 -14.46 -14.76
C CYS A 19 9.07 -14.90 -14.74
N LEU A 20 8.77 -16.09 -15.25
CA LEU A 20 7.42 -16.66 -15.22
C LEU A 20 6.92 -16.90 -13.80
N ILE A 21 7.77 -17.40 -12.91
CA ILE A 21 7.41 -17.59 -11.49
C ILE A 21 7.08 -16.24 -10.83
N ILE A 22 7.89 -15.21 -11.06
CA ILE A 22 7.65 -13.88 -10.51
C ILE A 22 6.34 -13.31 -11.06
N LEU A 23 6.06 -13.43 -12.34
CA LEU A 23 4.80 -13.00 -12.93
C LEU A 23 3.59 -13.71 -12.31
N LEU A 24 3.66 -15.02 -12.07
CA LEU A 24 2.60 -15.75 -11.38
C LEU A 24 2.40 -15.26 -9.94
N VAL A 25 3.49 -14.98 -9.22
CA VAL A 25 3.43 -14.42 -7.86
C VAL A 25 2.83 -13.01 -7.87
N LEU A 26 3.20 -12.16 -8.83
CA LEU A 26 2.64 -10.81 -8.97
C LEU A 26 1.14 -10.87 -9.30
N MET A 27 0.73 -11.79 -10.17
CA MET A 27 -0.69 -11.98 -10.51
C MET A 27 -1.50 -12.49 -9.30
N ALA A 28 -0.98 -13.49 -8.59
CA ALA A 28 -1.60 -13.98 -7.36
C ALA A 28 -1.68 -12.89 -6.29
N GLY A 29 -0.63 -12.08 -6.14
CA GLY A 29 -0.58 -10.91 -5.27
C GLY A 29 -1.63 -9.85 -5.65
N ALA A 30 -1.81 -9.57 -6.94
CA ALA A 30 -2.84 -8.63 -7.41
C ALA A 30 -4.25 -9.13 -7.09
N VAL A 31 -4.53 -10.42 -7.27
CA VAL A 31 -5.82 -11.04 -6.91
C VAL A 31 -6.05 -10.98 -5.41
N TRP A 32 -5.03 -11.29 -4.61
CA TRP A 32 -5.09 -11.17 -3.15
C TRP A 32 -5.43 -9.74 -2.71
N GLN A 33 -4.81 -8.75 -3.32
CA GLN A 33 -5.04 -7.33 -3.03
C GLN A 33 -6.49 -6.89 -3.31
N ILE A 34 -7.16 -7.47 -4.31
CA ILE A 34 -8.60 -7.21 -4.55
C ILE A 34 -9.42 -7.69 -3.35
N GLY A 35 -9.14 -8.89 -2.84
CA GLY A 35 -9.82 -9.41 -1.65
C GLY A 35 -9.59 -8.52 -0.43
N ASP A 36 -8.35 -8.12 -0.22
CA ASP A 36 -7.94 -7.32 0.92
C ASP A 36 -8.59 -5.91 0.94
N ILE A 37 -8.64 -5.22 -0.21
CA ILE A 37 -9.32 -3.91 -0.30
C ILE A 37 -10.83 -4.02 -0.11
N VAL A 38 -11.46 -5.10 -0.57
CA VAL A 38 -12.90 -5.33 -0.37
C VAL A 38 -13.19 -5.56 1.12
N VAL A 39 -12.38 -6.35 1.81
CA VAL A 39 -12.50 -6.58 3.25
C VAL A 39 -12.28 -5.27 4.02
N GLU A 40 -11.26 -4.50 3.69
CA GLU A 40 -10.96 -3.18 4.29
C GLU A 40 -12.15 -2.22 4.12
N TYR A 41 -12.72 -2.16 2.92
CA TYR A 41 -13.90 -1.32 2.64
C TYR A 41 -15.13 -1.72 3.46
N ILE A 42 -15.44 -3.02 3.53
CA ILE A 42 -16.65 -3.51 4.22
C ILE A 42 -16.47 -3.45 5.74
N ALA A 43 -15.31 -3.88 6.26
CA ALA A 43 -15.08 -4.03 7.68
C ALA A 43 -14.83 -2.68 8.38
N GLU A 44 -14.06 -1.81 7.75
CA GLU A 44 -13.62 -0.56 8.40
C GLU A 44 -14.39 0.66 7.89
N ARG A 45 -14.49 0.86 6.58
CA ARG A 45 -14.99 2.14 6.03
C ARG A 45 -16.51 2.28 6.00
N ARG A 46 -17.22 1.18 5.79
CA ARG A 46 -18.70 1.22 5.78
C ARG A 46 -19.29 1.47 7.16
N LYS A 47 -18.59 1.06 8.22
CA LYS A 47 -19.06 1.17 9.60
C LYS A 47 -18.63 2.46 10.30
N HIS A 48 -17.56 3.11 9.85
CA HIS A 48 -16.95 4.25 10.52
C HIS A 48 -17.15 5.52 9.68
N LYS A 49 -18.27 6.20 9.92
CA LYS A 49 -18.50 7.56 9.42
C LYS A 49 -18.37 8.50 10.60
N CYS A 50 -17.22 9.11 10.76
CA CYS A 50 -17.00 10.14 11.76
C CYS A 50 -17.14 11.52 11.11
N ASP A 51 -17.97 12.38 11.71
CA ASP A 51 -18.00 13.80 11.38
C ASP A 51 -16.92 14.50 12.21
N VAL A 52 -15.74 14.68 11.60
CA VAL A 52 -14.56 15.27 12.26
C VAL A 52 -14.87 16.68 12.81
N PRO A 53 -15.55 17.60 12.08
CA PRO A 53 -15.96 18.89 12.62
C PRO A 53 -16.85 18.81 13.85
N GLN A 54 -17.74 17.82 13.92
CA GLN A 54 -18.57 17.63 15.12
C GLN A 54 -17.74 17.08 16.27
N LEU A 55 -16.90 16.09 16.02
CA LEU A 55 -16.04 15.50 17.05
C LEU A 55 -15.06 16.52 17.64
N LEU A 56 -14.53 17.45 16.83
CA LEU A 56 -13.71 18.56 17.33
C LEU A 56 -14.45 19.44 18.33
N ARG A 57 -15.70 19.80 18.04
CA ARG A 57 -16.53 20.57 18.98
C ARG A 57 -16.81 19.80 20.27
N ASP A 58 -17.04 18.50 20.13
CA ASP A 58 -17.31 17.63 21.26
C ASP A 58 -16.06 17.45 22.15
N VAL A 59 -14.86 17.41 21.55
CA VAL A 59 -13.55 17.38 22.24
C VAL A 59 -13.40 18.64 23.12
N HIS A 60 -13.59 19.82 22.55
CA HIS A 60 -13.53 21.08 23.32
C HIS A 60 -14.62 21.19 24.39
N ALA A 61 -15.79 20.62 24.16
CA ALA A 61 -16.88 20.66 25.14
C ALA A 61 -16.70 19.67 26.29
N ALA A 62 -16.07 18.53 26.05
CA ALA A 62 -15.86 17.47 27.04
C ALA A 62 -14.72 17.79 28.03
N GLY A 63 -13.75 18.61 27.62
CA GLY A 63 -12.54 18.88 28.40
C GLY A 63 -11.70 17.63 28.64
N ALA A 64 -10.58 17.75 29.35
CA ALA A 64 -9.60 16.67 29.53
C ALA A 64 -10.17 15.40 30.17
N ASP A 65 -11.13 15.49 31.06
CA ASP A 65 -11.70 14.33 31.79
C ASP A 65 -12.69 13.50 30.95
N GLY A 66 -13.37 14.11 29.97
CA GLY A 66 -14.32 13.42 29.08
C GLY A 66 -13.73 12.84 27.82
N LEU A 67 -12.46 13.15 27.50
CA LEU A 67 -11.82 12.78 26.24
C LEU A 67 -11.79 11.27 25.97
N ALA A 68 -11.46 10.46 26.97
CA ALA A 68 -11.34 9.01 26.79
C ALA A 68 -12.67 8.37 26.38
N GLU A 69 -13.76 8.72 27.08
CA GLU A 69 -15.09 8.21 26.79
C GLU A 69 -15.61 8.69 25.42
N LEU A 70 -15.35 9.96 25.10
CA LEU A 70 -15.70 10.55 23.79
C LEU A 70 -14.99 9.83 22.64
N ILE A 71 -13.68 9.60 22.76
CA ILE A 71 -12.89 8.92 21.76
C ILE A 71 -13.35 7.46 21.59
N GLU A 72 -13.61 6.75 22.69
CA GLU A 72 -14.11 5.36 22.62
C GLU A 72 -15.46 5.27 21.91
N ASN A 73 -16.37 6.17 22.16
CA ASN A 73 -17.71 6.19 21.57
C ASN A 73 -17.74 6.83 20.16
N SER A 74 -16.65 7.42 19.71
CA SER A 74 -16.57 8.06 18.38
C SER A 74 -16.68 7.05 17.24
N GLY A 75 -17.01 7.55 16.02
CA GLY A 75 -16.99 6.76 14.78
C GLY A 75 -15.62 6.59 14.16
N LEU A 76 -14.52 6.84 14.89
CA LEU A 76 -13.15 6.75 14.41
C LEU A 76 -12.69 5.30 14.17
N LEU A 77 -11.69 5.13 13.31
CA LEU A 77 -11.03 3.86 13.11
C LEU A 77 -10.35 3.40 14.42
N ARG A 78 -10.33 2.09 14.69
CA ARG A 78 -9.74 1.53 15.92
C ARG A 78 -8.31 2.02 16.17
N ARG A 79 -7.54 2.25 15.12
CA ARG A 79 -6.15 2.72 15.20
C ARG A 79 -6.07 4.17 15.60
N GLN A 80 -6.92 5.02 15.01
CA GLN A 80 -7.03 6.42 15.37
C GLN A 80 -7.45 6.58 16.83
N LYS A 81 -8.45 5.81 17.27
CA LYS A 81 -8.85 5.76 18.69
C LYS A 81 -7.69 5.44 19.61
N LYS A 82 -6.92 4.37 19.27
CA LYS A 82 -5.77 3.96 20.09
C LYS A 82 -4.73 5.06 20.20
N ALA A 83 -4.38 5.72 19.10
CA ALA A 83 -3.39 6.80 19.10
C ALA A 83 -3.89 8.03 19.91
N LEU A 84 -5.16 8.41 19.75
CA LEU A 84 -5.75 9.52 20.51
C LEU A 84 -5.90 9.19 22.00
N LEU A 85 -6.27 7.96 22.37
CA LEU A 85 -6.34 7.52 23.76
C LEU A 85 -4.95 7.50 24.41
N GLU A 86 -3.93 7.01 23.72
CA GLU A 86 -2.54 7.01 24.22
C GLU A 86 -2.05 8.42 24.51
N LEU A 87 -2.42 9.41 23.68
CA LEU A 87 -2.13 10.82 23.92
C LEU A 87 -2.94 11.36 25.12
N ALA A 88 -4.25 11.09 25.18
CA ALA A 88 -5.13 11.55 26.26
C ALA A 88 -4.76 10.96 27.64
N GLU A 89 -4.35 9.68 27.68
CA GLU A 89 -3.88 9.02 28.91
C GLU A 89 -2.53 9.54 29.40
N SER A 90 -1.75 10.13 28.51
CA SER A 90 -0.42 10.69 28.84
C SER A 90 -0.49 12.08 29.47
N ARG A 91 -1.69 12.56 29.85
CA ARG A 91 -1.89 13.82 30.56
C ARG A 91 -1.02 13.88 31.83
N GLY A 92 -0.48 15.06 32.11
CA GLY A 92 0.49 15.24 33.22
C GLY A 92 1.94 15.23 32.80
N LEU A 93 2.24 14.91 31.54
CA LEU A 93 3.57 15.13 30.98
C LEU A 93 3.77 16.59 30.57
N PRO A 94 5.02 17.11 30.56
CA PRO A 94 5.32 18.43 30.04
C PRO A 94 4.86 18.59 28.58
N LYS A 95 4.40 19.79 28.20
CA LYS A 95 3.87 20.12 26.88
C LYS A 95 4.79 19.66 25.73
N ASP A 96 6.11 19.90 25.85
CA ASP A 96 7.07 19.51 24.83
C ASP A 96 7.13 17.98 24.65
N THR A 97 6.94 17.22 25.75
CA THR A 97 6.92 15.77 25.72
C THR A 97 5.63 15.23 25.07
N LEU A 98 4.50 15.86 25.36
CA LEU A 98 3.21 15.53 24.73
C LEU A 98 3.23 15.82 23.23
N THR A 99 3.82 16.94 22.82
CA THR A 99 3.99 17.27 21.39
C THR A 99 4.86 16.23 20.69
N ALA A 100 6.01 15.89 21.29
CA ALA A 100 6.89 14.84 20.73
C ALA A 100 6.21 13.47 20.67
N LEU A 101 5.34 13.14 21.64
CA LEU A 101 4.55 11.91 21.63
C LEU A 101 3.52 11.93 20.49
N ALA A 102 2.79 13.03 20.30
CA ALA A 102 1.83 13.19 19.21
C ALA A 102 2.50 13.04 17.85
N GLU A 103 3.62 13.72 17.61
CA GLU A 103 4.41 13.58 16.38
C GLU A 103 4.88 12.12 16.15
N ARG A 104 5.32 11.44 17.21
CA ARG A 104 5.72 10.03 17.11
C ARG A 104 4.58 9.10 16.76
N LEU A 105 3.39 9.32 17.33
CA LEU A 105 2.20 8.54 17.03
C LEU A 105 1.76 8.74 15.58
N LEU A 106 1.75 9.99 15.09
CA LEU A 106 1.46 10.32 13.69
C LEU A 106 2.46 9.66 12.75
N ALA A 107 3.75 9.80 13.00
CA ALA A 107 4.81 9.19 12.19
C ALA A 107 4.71 7.65 12.16
N THR A 108 4.26 7.03 13.26
CA THR A 108 4.05 5.58 13.34
C THR A 108 2.90 5.12 12.45
N GLU A 109 1.78 5.85 12.43
CA GLU A 109 0.64 5.53 11.57
C GLU A 109 0.97 5.83 10.09
N GLU A 110 1.69 6.91 9.80
CA GLU A 110 2.17 7.22 8.44
C GLU A 110 3.09 6.11 7.90
N ALA A 111 4.08 5.69 8.68
CA ALA A 111 4.99 4.60 8.31
C ALA A 111 4.25 3.29 8.04
N ARG A 112 3.21 3.01 8.81
CA ARG A 112 2.36 1.84 8.63
C ARG A 112 1.56 1.91 7.32
N ASN A 113 0.95 3.06 7.04
CA ASN A 113 0.21 3.31 5.80
C ASN A 113 1.14 3.18 4.58
N ALA A 114 2.34 3.76 4.66
CA ALA A 114 3.37 3.66 3.63
C ALA A 114 3.79 2.20 3.39
N ARG A 115 3.93 1.39 4.45
CA ARG A 115 4.27 -0.03 4.33
C ARG A 115 3.17 -0.83 3.64
N THR A 116 1.90 -0.55 3.93
CA THR A 116 0.76 -1.24 3.30
C THR A 116 0.67 -0.90 1.81
N THR A 117 0.85 0.36 1.43
CA THR A 117 0.81 0.80 0.03
C THR A 117 2.05 0.38 -0.75
N SER A 118 3.21 0.21 -0.09
CA SER A 118 4.48 -0.18 -0.72
C SER A 118 4.39 -1.50 -1.47
N ILE A 119 3.70 -2.50 -0.93
CA ILE A 119 3.53 -3.82 -1.58
C ILE A 119 2.73 -3.66 -2.87
N THR A 120 1.64 -2.91 -2.83
CA THR A 120 0.79 -2.64 -3.99
C THR A 120 1.54 -1.86 -5.06
N ASP A 121 2.31 -0.84 -4.65
CA ASP A 121 3.18 -0.05 -5.54
C ASP A 121 4.26 -0.91 -6.20
N MET A 122 4.82 -1.86 -5.46
CA MET A 122 5.82 -2.80 -5.98
C MET A 122 5.23 -3.67 -7.09
N ILE A 123 4.04 -4.24 -6.90
CA ILE A 123 3.35 -5.02 -7.92
C ILE A 123 3.05 -4.16 -9.17
N ALA A 124 2.55 -2.92 -8.95
CA ALA A 124 2.26 -1.99 -10.04
C ALA A 124 3.49 -1.64 -10.88
N LYS A 125 4.67 -1.53 -10.26
CA LYS A 125 5.93 -1.22 -10.95
C LYS A 125 6.56 -2.44 -11.60
N LEU A 126 6.60 -3.59 -10.91
CA LEU A 126 7.29 -4.78 -11.40
C LEU A 126 6.49 -5.53 -12.46
N GLY A 127 5.15 -5.48 -12.43
CA GLY A 127 4.30 -6.17 -13.39
C GLY A 127 4.69 -5.92 -14.85
N PRO A 128 4.73 -4.64 -15.31
CA PRO A 128 5.11 -4.32 -16.68
C PRO A 128 6.57 -4.68 -17.00
N MET A 129 7.48 -4.56 -16.04
CA MET A 129 8.90 -4.88 -16.24
C MET A 129 9.09 -6.38 -16.50
N PHE A 130 8.47 -7.24 -15.68
CA PHE A 130 8.53 -8.69 -15.90
C PHE A 130 7.67 -9.14 -17.08
N GLY A 131 6.57 -8.45 -17.37
CA GLY A 131 5.81 -8.66 -18.59
C GLY A 131 6.67 -8.43 -19.84
N LEU A 132 7.42 -7.32 -19.88
CA LEU A 132 8.34 -7.02 -20.98
C LEU A 132 9.49 -8.05 -21.07
N LEU A 133 10.10 -8.45 -19.95
CA LEU A 133 11.10 -9.51 -19.93
C LEU A 133 10.54 -10.82 -20.49
N GLY A 134 9.31 -11.17 -20.09
CA GLY A 134 8.63 -12.37 -20.56
C GLY A 134 8.31 -12.37 -22.06
N THR A 135 8.34 -11.21 -22.73
CA THR A 135 8.25 -11.12 -24.20
C THR A 135 9.61 -11.22 -24.88
N LEU A 136 10.60 -10.51 -24.37
CA LEU A 136 11.91 -10.41 -25.02
C LEU A 136 12.68 -11.74 -24.99
N ILE A 137 12.58 -12.49 -23.90
CA ILE A 137 13.32 -13.75 -23.76
C ILE A 137 12.87 -14.81 -24.77
N PRO A 138 11.57 -15.14 -24.95
CA PRO A 138 11.15 -16.15 -25.91
C PRO A 138 11.22 -15.68 -27.38
N LEU A 139 11.23 -14.37 -27.65
CA LEU A 139 11.39 -13.85 -29.02
C LEU A 139 12.76 -14.23 -29.64
N GLY A 140 13.80 -14.33 -28.84
CA GLY A 140 15.13 -14.73 -29.34
C GLY A 140 15.10 -16.09 -30.06
N PRO A 141 14.73 -17.20 -29.38
CA PRO A 141 14.54 -18.52 -30.01
C PRO A 141 13.50 -18.49 -31.14
N GLY A 142 12.40 -17.75 -30.97
CA GLY A 142 11.37 -17.61 -32.00
C GLY A 142 11.88 -17.05 -33.33
N ILE A 143 12.74 -16.03 -33.29
CA ILE A 143 13.36 -15.45 -34.51
C ILE A 143 14.33 -16.44 -35.17
N VAL A 144 15.09 -17.19 -34.38
CA VAL A 144 16.00 -18.25 -34.90
C VAL A 144 15.17 -19.36 -35.59
N ALA A 145 14.08 -19.79 -34.96
CA ALA A 145 13.16 -20.79 -35.54
C ALA A 145 12.55 -20.29 -36.87
N LEU A 146 12.17 -19.02 -36.95
CA LEU A 146 11.69 -18.42 -38.19
C LEU A 146 12.72 -18.50 -39.31
N GLY A 147 14.00 -18.23 -39.02
CA GLY A 147 15.10 -18.36 -39.99
C GLY A 147 15.32 -19.77 -40.48
N GLN A 148 14.88 -20.76 -39.71
CA GLN A 148 14.95 -22.19 -40.06
C GLN A 148 13.65 -22.75 -40.72
N GLY A 149 12.62 -21.87 -40.85
CA GLY A 149 11.31 -22.26 -41.39
C GLY A 149 10.43 -23.01 -40.37
N ASP A 150 10.83 -23.07 -39.10
CA ASP A 150 10.05 -23.68 -38.00
C ASP A 150 9.02 -22.69 -37.47
N THR A 151 7.86 -22.69 -38.07
CA THR A 151 6.72 -21.83 -37.71
C THR A 151 6.03 -22.28 -36.43
N VAL A 152 6.18 -23.54 -36.02
CA VAL A 152 5.59 -24.09 -34.81
C VAL A 152 6.27 -23.49 -33.58
N THR A 153 7.60 -23.62 -33.50
CA THR A 153 8.40 -23.03 -32.40
C THR A 153 8.24 -21.50 -32.34
N LEU A 154 8.14 -20.83 -33.48
CA LEU A 154 7.85 -19.38 -33.52
C LEU A 154 6.50 -19.08 -32.87
N SER A 155 5.44 -19.82 -33.23
CA SER A 155 4.09 -19.62 -32.70
C SER A 155 4.04 -19.86 -31.19
N GLU A 156 4.69 -20.91 -30.69
CA GLU A 156 4.79 -21.18 -29.25
C GLU A 156 5.51 -20.05 -28.50
N SER A 157 6.63 -19.56 -29.03
CA SER A 157 7.37 -18.45 -28.46
C SER A 157 6.54 -17.16 -28.38
N MET A 158 5.76 -16.87 -29.43
CA MET A 158 4.85 -15.72 -29.47
C MET A 158 3.72 -15.86 -28.45
N ASN A 159 3.12 -17.03 -28.30
CA ASN A 159 2.07 -17.27 -27.32
C ASN A 159 2.58 -16.97 -25.90
N VAL A 160 3.74 -17.50 -25.53
CA VAL A 160 4.35 -17.21 -24.22
C VAL A 160 4.60 -15.73 -24.04
N ALA A 161 5.09 -15.04 -25.09
CA ALA A 161 5.34 -13.61 -25.05
C ALA A 161 4.05 -12.81 -24.81
N PHE A 162 2.96 -13.13 -25.51
CA PHE A 162 1.68 -12.45 -25.31
C PHE A 162 1.09 -12.72 -23.92
N ASP A 163 1.09 -13.97 -23.47
CA ASP A 163 0.54 -14.36 -22.16
C ASP A 163 1.26 -13.64 -21.01
N THR A 164 2.58 -13.55 -21.08
CA THR A 164 3.38 -12.87 -20.06
C THR A 164 3.13 -11.36 -20.03
N THR A 165 2.96 -10.74 -21.21
CA THR A 165 2.63 -9.32 -21.27
C THR A 165 1.26 -9.04 -20.67
N ILE A 166 0.26 -9.83 -21.06
CA ILE A 166 -1.12 -9.69 -20.55
C ILE A 166 -1.13 -9.85 -19.02
N ALA A 167 -0.48 -10.90 -18.51
CA ALA A 167 -0.39 -11.14 -17.08
C ALA A 167 0.28 -9.98 -16.34
N GLY A 168 1.40 -9.46 -16.85
CA GLY A 168 2.14 -8.35 -16.28
C GLY A 168 1.33 -7.05 -16.26
N VAL A 169 0.68 -6.71 -17.37
CA VAL A 169 -0.10 -5.48 -17.51
C VAL A 169 -1.36 -5.52 -16.65
N ILE A 170 -2.09 -6.63 -16.64
CA ILE A 170 -3.30 -6.77 -15.81
C ILE A 170 -2.94 -6.67 -14.33
N SER A 171 -1.91 -7.39 -13.88
CA SER A 171 -1.46 -7.33 -12.47
C SER A 171 -1.08 -5.91 -12.06
N ALA A 172 -0.37 -5.19 -12.92
CA ALA A 172 0.03 -3.81 -12.68
C ALA A 172 -1.14 -2.85 -12.66
N ALA A 173 -2.09 -2.99 -13.59
CA ALA A 173 -3.27 -2.13 -13.66
C ALA A 173 -4.13 -2.27 -12.39
N VAL A 174 -4.41 -3.50 -11.97
CA VAL A 174 -5.15 -3.79 -10.74
C VAL A 174 -4.43 -3.21 -9.53
N ALA A 175 -3.14 -3.48 -9.36
CA ALA A 175 -2.36 -2.98 -8.25
C ALA A 175 -2.28 -1.45 -8.23
N SER A 176 -2.15 -0.80 -9.39
CA SER A 176 -2.11 0.66 -9.51
C SER A 176 -3.41 1.31 -9.05
N VAL A 177 -4.57 0.76 -9.47
CA VAL A 177 -5.88 1.27 -9.02
C VAL A 177 -6.05 1.11 -7.52
N ILE A 178 -5.72 -0.05 -6.97
CA ILE A 178 -5.80 -0.32 -5.53
C ILE A 178 -4.90 0.63 -4.74
N SER A 179 -3.64 0.81 -5.19
CA SER A 179 -2.70 1.73 -4.54
C SER A 179 -3.23 3.15 -4.52
N HIS A 180 -3.82 3.62 -5.63
CA HIS A 180 -4.37 4.97 -5.73
C HIS A 180 -5.55 5.18 -4.75
N ILE A 181 -6.44 4.21 -4.67
CA ILE A 181 -7.59 4.24 -3.75
C ILE A 181 -7.07 4.26 -2.30
N ARG A 182 -6.15 3.37 -1.92
CA ARG A 182 -5.60 3.30 -0.56
C ARG A 182 -4.87 4.57 -0.16
N LYS A 183 -4.03 5.12 -1.03
CA LYS A 183 -3.31 6.36 -0.76
C LYS A 183 -4.24 7.53 -0.46
N ARG A 184 -5.32 7.65 -1.25
CA ARG A 184 -6.33 8.67 -1.00
C ARG A 184 -7.00 8.47 0.36
N TRP A 185 -7.41 7.24 0.66
CA TRP A 185 -8.04 6.94 1.94
C TRP A 185 -7.14 7.22 3.14
N TYR A 186 -5.90 6.75 3.08
CA TYR A 186 -4.94 6.92 4.17
C TYR A 186 -4.54 8.39 4.36
N ASN A 187 -4.47 9.16 3.27
CA ASN A 187 -4.24 10.59 3.37
C ASN A 187 -5.40 11.31 4.10
N ASP A 188 -6.65 11.01 3.74
CA ASP A 188 -7.83 11.57 4.39
C ASP A 188 -7.89 11.19 5.89
N ASP A 189 -7.53 9.92 6.21
CA ASP A 189 -7.46 9.44 7.58
C ASP A 189 -6.34 10.12 8.39
N MET A 190 -5.17 10.38 7.77
CA MET A 190 -4.05 11.07 8.43
C MET A 190 -4.36 12.53 8.72
N VAL A 191 -4.94 13.27 7.78
CA VAL A 191 -5.38 14.66 7.99
C VAL A 191 -6.39 14.74 9.14
N SER A 192 -7.33 13.81 9.19
CA SER A 192 -8.32 13.75 10.27
C SER A 192 -7.67 13.43 11.63
N LEU A 193 -6.73 12.50 11.66
CA LEU A 193 -6.00 12.14 12.88
C LEU A 193 -5.14 13.29 13.39
N GLU A 194 -4.40 13.96 12.50
CA GLU A 194 -3.57 15.12 12.84
C GLU A 194 -4.40 16.24 13.48
N THR A 195 -5.52 16.61 12.84
CA THR A 195 -6.42 17.63 13.35
C THR A 195 -7.00 17.29 14.73
N LEU A 196 -7.38 16.02 14.93
CA LEU A 196 -7.89 15.55 16.23
C LEU A 196 -6.80 15.47 17.30
N MET A 197 -5.57 15.10 16.93
CA MET A 197 -4.44 15.09 17.85
C MET A 197 -4.07 16.49 18.34
N GLU A 198 -4.12 17.50 17.47
CA GLU A 198 -3.92 18.90 17.86
C GLU A 198 -4.98 19.34 18.87
N ALA A 199 -6.25 19.04 18.63
CA ALA A 199 -7.32 19.39 19.56
C ALA A 199 -7.19 18.68 20.91
N VAL A 200 -6.88 17.39 20.91
CA VAL A 200 -6.63 16.62 22.15
C VAL A 200 -5.42 17.18 22.90
N LEU A 201 -4.35 17.51 22.18
CA LEU A 201 -3.14 18.09 22.76
C LEU A 201 -3.43 19.45 23.44
N GLU A 202 -4.25 20.28 22.81
CA GLU A 202 -4.66 21.57 23.35
C GLU A 202 -5.42 21.40 24.69
N GLU A 203 -6.41 20.50 24.73
CA GLU A 203 -7.20 20.23 25.94
C GLU A 203 -6.35 19.63 27.08
N VAL A 204 -5.46 18.67 26.76
CA VAL A 204 -4.59 18.03 27.73
C VAL A 204 -3.54 19.02 28.28
N THR A 205 -3.06 19.97 27.48
CA THR A 205 -2.09 20.98 27.95
C THR A 205 -2.75 22.11 28.73
N ALA A 206 -3.98 22.49 28.38
CA ALA A 206 -4.73 23.51 29.14
C ALA A 206 -5.03 23.08 30.57
N ASP A 207 -5.29 21.77 30.80
CA ASP A 207 -5.53 21.17 32.13
C ASP A 207 -4.28 21.18 33.02
N VAL A 208 -3.07 21.22 32.46
CA VAL A 208 -1.81 21.25 33.22
C VAL A 208 -1.40 22.66 33.64
N GLU A 209 -1.85 23.70 32.92
CA GLU A 209 -1.53 25.11 33.18
C GLU A 209 -2.54 25.79 34.12
N GLY A 210 -3.70 25.18 34.42
CA GLY A 210 -4.77 25.69 35.28
C GLY A 210 -4.74 25.05 36.67
#